data_a94211111b9c80e6c349fb19e2ccff9a
#
_entry.id   a94211111b9c80e6c349fb19e2ccff9a
#
_cell.length_a   1.000
_cell.length_b   1.000
_cell.length_c   1.000
_cell.angle_alpha   90.00
_cell.angle_beta   90.00
_cell.angle_gamma   90.00
#
_symmetry.space_group_name_H-M   'P 1'
#
loop_
_entity.id
_entity.type
_entity.pdbx_description
1 polymer ?
#
loop_
_entity_poly.entity_id
_entity_poly.type
_entity_poly.pdbx_seq_one_letter_code
_entity_poly.pdbx_strand_id
1 'polypeptide(L)'
;MSYTLYHWCLVPECKNTSIKTPGKLWIQVPTDIKMRNSWLKLARRDPKSLSAKTKYYLCEDHFDLENDMENYMQYKIMGSVKRIRMKPNCLPSKFDCRADRKRKFTSSEPRPAFVKRQRLSIIREIEETTKNEMCDIPLPSCSQGRFNCQ
;
A
#
# COMPACT_ATOMS: atom_id res chain seq x y z
N MET A 1 -12.97 36.16 23.88
CA MET A 1 -11.75 35.66 23.19
C MET A 1 -11.84 34.17 23.08
N SER A 2 -12.00 33.65 21.87
CA SER A 2 -11.99 32.20 21.64
C SER A 2 -10.57 31.73 21.83
N TYR A 3 -10.28 31.03 22.89
CA TYR A 3 -9.00 30.33 23.05
C TYR A 3 -8.98 29.18 22.04
N THR A 4 -8.36 29.39 20.91
CA THR A 4 -8.09 28.32 19.97
C THR A 4 -7.11 27.35 20.62
N LEU A 5 -7.62 26.20 21.03
CA LEU A 5 -6.78 25.17 21.63
C LEU A 5 -5.65 24.81 20.66
N TYR A 6 -4.42 24.93 21.14
CA TYR A 6 -3.25 24.56 20.35
C TYR A 6 -3.19 23.06 20.16
N HIS A 7 -3.25 22.62 18.92
CA HIS A 7 -3.08 21.22 18.53
C HIS A 7 -1.79 21.05 17.74
N TRP A 8 -1.12 19.95 17.97
CA TRP A 8 0.05 19.52 17.22
C TRP A 8 -0.07 18.03 16.88
N CYS A 9 0.51 17.64 15.75
CA CYS A 9 0.46 16.26 15.31
C CYS A 9 1.42 15.39 16.13
N LEU A 10 0.92 14.29 16.67
CA LEU A 10 1.69 13.34 17.46
C LEU A 10 2.73 12.56 16.61
N VAL A 11 2.52 12.46 15.32
CA VAL A 11 3.44 11.73 14.41
C VAL A 11 4.77 12.44 14.35
N PRO A 12 5.91 11.78 14.68
CA PRO A 12 7.23 12.36 14.50
C PRO A 12 7.43 12.79 13.04
N GLU A 13 8.18 13.87 12.83
CA GLU A 13 8.44 14.47 11.51
C GLU A 13 7.24 15.18 10.86
N CYS A 14 6.03 15.00 11.38
CA CYS A 14 4.89 15.79 10.94
C CYS A 14 4.96 17.19 11.57
N LYS A 15 5.06 18.22 10.73
CA LYS A 15 5.21 19.62 11.14
C LYS A 15 3.88 20.37 11.23
N ASN A 16 2.76 19.69 11.09
CA ASN A 16 1.44 20.30 11.16
C ASN A 16 1.07 20.71 12.58
N THR A 17 0.60 21.92 12.71
CA THR A 17 0.08 22.49 13.97
C THR A 17 -1.16 23.31 13.67
N SER A 18 -2.03 23.53 14.65
CA SER A 18 -3.23 24.36 14.47
C SER A 18 -2.92 25.80 14.05
N ILE A 19 -1.71 26.28 14.31
CA ILE A 19 -1.25 27.61 13.88
C ILE A 19 -0.77 27.60 12.43
N LYS A 20 0.04 26.61 12.06
CA LYS A 20 0.62 26.52 10.70
C LYS A 20 -0.39 26.09 9.65
N THR A 21 -1.34 25.26 10.04
CA THR A 21 -2.35 24.66 9.15
C THR A 21 -3.74 24.77 9.76
N PRO A 22 -4.30 26.01 9.83
CA PRO A 22 -5.55 26.26 10.56
C PRO A 22 -6.79 25.60 9.96
N GLY A 23 -6.75 25.22 8.69
CA GLY A 23 -7.88 24.57 8.02
C GLY A 23 -7.94 23.06 8.17
N LYS A 24 -6.95 22.43 8.80
CA LYS A 24 -6.90 20.96 8.91
C LYS A 24 -7.71 20.42 10.07
N LEU A 25 -8.29 19.24 9.87
CA LEU A 25 -8.96 18.51 10.92
C LEU A 25 -7.97 17.85 11.89
N TRP A 26 -8.31 17.92 13.17
CA TRP A 26 -7.54 17.33 14.25
C TRP A 26 -8.32 16.18 14.87
N ILE A 27 -7.81 14.97 14.70
CA ILE A 27 -8.47 13.75 15.11
C ILE A 27 -7.84 13.30 16.44
N GLN A 28 -8.67 13.22 17.47
CA GLN A 28 -8.22 12.80 18.79
C GLN A 28 -7.89 11.30 18.79
N VAL A 29 -6.75 10.95 19.39
CA VAL A 29 -6.38 9.56 19.64
C VAL A 29 -7.42 8.91 20.56
N PRO A 30 -7.93 7.70 20.24
CA PRO A 30 -8.93 7.02 21.07
C PRO A 30 -8.47 6.83 22.52
N THR A 31 -9.43 6.82 23.42
CA THR A 31 -9.19 6.52 24.84
C THR A 31 -9.12 5.04 25.14
N ASP A 32 -9.71 4.22 24.27
CA ASP A 32 -9.61 2.76 24.37
C ASP A 32 -8.15 2.30 24.25
N ILE A 33 -7.70 1.52 25.23
CA ILE A 33 -6.29 1.14 25.36
C ILE A 33 -5.79 0.37 24.15
N LYS A 34 -6.59 -0.55 23.60
CA LYS A 34 -6.20 -1.35 22.45
C LYS A 34 -6.01 -0.50 21.20
N MET A 35 -7.02 0.32 20.88
CA MET A 35 -6.98 1.22 19.74
C MET A 35 -5.90 2.29 19.89
N ARG A 36 -5.78 2.89 21.08
CA ARG A 36 -4.73 3.85 21.40
C ARG A 36 -3.34 3.27 21.13
N ASN A 37 -3.05 2.09 21.65
CA ASN A 37 -1.75 1.44 21.47
C ASN A 37 -1.47 1.12 20.00
N SER A 38 -2.48 0.72 19.24
CA SER A 38 -2.35 0.49 17.80
C SER A 38 -2.01 1.78 17.04
N TRP A 39 -2.71 2.88 17.35
CA TRP A 39 -2.43 4.18 16.75
C TRP A 39 -1.03 4.69 17.08
N LEU A 40 -0.61 4.58 18.36
CA LEU A 40 0.71 5.01 18.80
C LEU A 40 1.84 4.20 18.15
N LYS A 41 1.67 2.88 18.04
CA LYS A 41 2.63 2.01 17.33
C LYS A 41 2.75 2.39 15.85
N LEU A 42 1.64 2.63 15.17
CA LEU A 42 1.64 3.08 13.79
C LEU A 42 2.30 4.46 13.63
N ALA A 43 2.09 5.36 14.60
CA ALA A 43 2.78 6.63 14.65
C ALA A 43 4.25 6.53 15.09
N ARG A 44 4.74 5.33 15.40
CA ARG A 44 6.10 5.09 15.97
C ARG A 44 6.35 5.85 17.26
N ARG A 45 5.36 5.89 18.12
CA ARG A 45 5.47 6.40 19.49
C ARG A 45 5.33 5.26 20.47
N ASP A 46 6.13 5.27 21.50
CA ASP A 46 6.01 4.29 22.56
C ASP A 46 4.77 4.59 23.42
N PRO A 47 3.80 3.66 23.49
CA PRO A 47 2.61 3.85 24.32
C PRO A 47 2.91 4.07 25.81
N LYS A 48 4.03 3.52 26.29
CA LYS A 48 4.42 3.65 27.70
C LYS A 48 4.98 5.04 28.05
N SER A 49 5.59 5.72 27.06
CA SER A 49 6.16 7.06 27.27
C SER A 49 5.11 8.17 27.30
N LEU A 50 3.87 7.88 26.90
CA LEU A 50 2.81 8.88 26.76
C LEU A 50 1.75 8.71 27.84
N SER A 51 1.46 9.80 28.57
CA SER A 51 0.44 9.77 29.62
C SER A 51 -0.94 9.41 29.08
N ALA A 52 -1.64 8.50 29.76
CA ALA A 52 -3.00 8.11 29.40
C ALA A 52 -4.02 9.25 29.63
N LYS A 53 -3.71 10.16 30.52
CA LYS A 53 -4.58 11.31 30.86
C LYS A 53 -4.54 12.43 29.82
N THR A 54 -3.46 12.52 29.05
CA THR A 54 -3.27 13.59 28.07
C THR A 54 -3.96 13.26 26.76
N LYS A 55 -4.69 14.21 26.21
CA LYS A 55 -5.31 14.12 24.89
C LYS A 55 -4.26 14.40 23.82
N TYR A 56 -4.09 13.47 22.90
CA TYR A 56 -3.20 13.60 21.75
C TYR A 56 -4.00 13.65 20.46
N TYR A 57 -3.44 14.31 19.46
CA TYR A 57 -4.12 14.53 18.19
C TYR A 57 -3.21 14.12 17.02
N LEU A 58 -3.83 13.62 15.96
CA LEU A 58 -3.22 13.46 14.64
C LEU A 58 -3.93 14.39 13.66
N CYS A 59 -3.19 14.92 12.69
CA CYS A 59 -3.81 15.68 11.61
C CYS A 59 -4.45 14.76 10.57
N GLU A 60 -5.37 15.32 9.79
CA GLU A 60 -6.12 14.59 8.75
C GLU A 60 -5.23 13.90 7.71
N ASP A 61 -4.01 14.39 7.48
CA ASP A 61 -3.08 13.82 6.50
C ASP A 61 -2.70 12.35 6.76
N HIS A 62 -2.98 11.85 7.97
CA HIS A 62 -2.66 10.47 8.35
C HIS A 62 -3.83 9.50 8.14
N PHE A 63 -4.98 10.01 7.69
CA PHE A 63 -6.20 9.22 7.49
C PHE A 63 -6.70 9.31 6.06
N ASP A 64 -7.48 8.33 5.68
CA ASP A 64 -8.32 8.40 4.50
C ASP A 64 -9.71 8.83 4.91
N LEU A 65 -9.93 10.16 5.00
CA LEU A 65 -11.16 10.72 5.55
C LEU A 65 -12.42 10.20 4.87
N GLU A 66 -12.36 9.93 3.58
CA GLU A 66 -13.49 9.41 2.82
C GLU A 66 -13.92 8.03 3.31
N ASN A 67 -12.95 7.18 3.64
CA ASN A 67 -13.22 5.83 4.11
C ASN A 67 -13.27 5.71 5.64
N ASP A 68 -12.51 6.52 6.36
CA ASP A 68 -12.32 6.39 7.81
C ASP A 68 -13.29 7.24 8.63
N MET A 69 -13.85 8.31 8.04
CA MET A 69 -14.74 9.23 8.71
C MET A 69 -16.21 8.84 8.47
N GLU A 70 -16.98 8.70 9.54
CA GLU A 70 -18.40 8.34 9.47
C GLU A 70 -19.25 9.49 8.91
N ASN A 71 -18.95 10.72 9.31
CA ASN A 71 -19.67 11.91 8.87
C ASN A 71 -18.93 12.72 7.77
N TYR A 72 -18.15 12.03 6.93
CA TYR A 72 -17.40 12.67 5.84
C TYR A 72 -18.28 13.43 4.85
N MET A 73 -19.41 12.86 4.48
CA MET A 73 -20.34 13.52 3.54
C MET A 73 -20.87 14.84 4.11
N GLN A 74 -21.17 14.90 5.41
CA GLN A 74 -21.55 16.13 6.07
C GLN A 74 -20.43 17.16 6.02
N TYR A 75 -19.20 16.75 6.29
CA TYR A 75 -18.02 17.60 6.19
C TYR A 75 -17.81 18.11 4.75
N LYS A 76 -17.94 17.25 3.75
CA LYS A 76 -17.75 17.60 2.33
C LYS A 76 -18.77 18.62 1.84
N ILE A 77 -20.02 18.52 2.28
CA ILE A 77 -21.12 19.42 1.86
C ILE A 77 -21.07 20.75 2.62
N MET A 78 -20.87 20.69 3.94
CA MET A 78 -20.95 21.85 4.81
C MET A 78 -19.60 22.56 5.03
N GLY A 79 -18.48 21.96 4.60
CA GLY A 79 -17.12 22.50 4.82
C GLY A 79 -16.62 22.43 6.25
N SER A 80 -17.47 22.13 7.22
CA SER A 80 -17.11 22.00 8.62
C SER A 80 -18.04 21.06 9.37
N VAL A 81 -17.55 20.46 10.44
CA VAL A 81 -18.34 19.63 11.36
C VAL A 81 -18.04 20.00 12.81
N LYS A 82 -19.08 20.06 13.63
CA LYS A 82 -18.92 20.34 15.07
C LYS A 82 -18.09 19.27 15.79
N ARG A 83 -18.22 18.01 15.37
CA ARG A 83 -17.52 16.87 15.95
C ARG A 83 -17.15 15.87 14.87
N ILE A 84 -15.88 15.52 14.81
CA ILE A 84 -15.38 14.47 13.92
C ILE A 84 -15.78 13.12 14.49
N ARG A 85 -16.42 12.29 13.67
CA ARG A 85 -16.76 10.90 14.00
C ARG A 85 -15.96 9.98 13.12
N MET A 86 -15.06 9.23 13.72
CA MET A 86 -14.30 8.19 13.03
C MET A 86 -15.03 6.86 13.14
N LYS A 87 -14.93 6.04 12.10
CA LYS A 87 -15.48 4.68 12.12
C LYS A 87 -14.81 3.84 13.21
N PRO A 88 -15.52 2.89 13.81
CA PRO A 88 -14.90 1.96 14.75
C PRO A 88 -13.77 1.19 14.05
N ASN A 89 -12.69 0.96 14.78
CA ASN A 89 -11.49 0.27 14.30
C ASN A 89 -10.72 0.95 13.16
N CYS A 90 -10.98 2.22 12.85
CA CYS A 90 -10.14 2.94 11.89
C CYS A 90 -8.71 3.10 12.41
N LEU A 91 -7.75 3.00 11.51
CA LEU A 91 -6.32 3.12 11.80
C LEU A 91 -5.70 4.17 10.87
N PRO A 92 -4.79 5.01 11.40
CA PRO A 92 -4.05 5.92 10.53
C PRO A 92 -3.21 5.12 9.52
N SER A 93 -3.38 5.43 8.24
CA SER A 93 -2.78 4.67 7.13
C SER A 93 -1.74 5.49 6.34
N LYS A 94 -1.90 6.82 6.31
CA LYS A 94 -1.07 7.73 5.52
C LYS A 94 0.03 8.36 6.36
N PHE A 95 1.28 8.15 6.00
CA PHE A 95 2.45 8.71 6.71
C PHE A 95 3.44 9.32 5.72
N ASP A 96 2.94 10.17 4.82
CA ASP A 96 3.73 10.79 3.76
C ASP A 96 4.79 11.78 4.28
N CYS A 97 4.64 12.25 5.52
CA CYS A 97 5.64 13.07 6.18
C CYS A 97 6.95 12.32 6.46
N ARG A 98 6.95 10.99 6.34
CA ARG A 98 8.13 10.16 6.55
C ARG A 98 8.72 9.67 5.24
N ALA A 99 9.99 9.95 5.03
CA ALA A 99 10.71 9.55 3.83
C ALA A 99 10.81 8.02 3.67
N ASP A 100 10.92 7.29 4.78
CA ASP A 100 11.04 5.82 4.81
C ASP A 100 9.74 5.08 4.47
N ARG A 101 8.59 5.73 4.67
CA ARG A 101 7.28 5.17 4.30
C ARG A 101 6.80 5.58 2.91
N LYS A 102 7.41 6.57 2.31
CA LYS A 102 7.20 6.85 0.90
C LYS A 102 7.76 5.67 0.12
N ARG A 103 6.88 4.77 -0.32
CA ARG A 103 7.26 3.79 -1.33
C ARG A 103 7.72 4.60 -2.53
N LYS A 104 9.02 4.59 -2.79
CA LYS A 104 9.50 4.99 -4.11
C LYS A 104 8.80 4.05 -5.07
N PHE A 105 7.87 4.58 -5.84
CA PHE A 105 7.34 3.89 -7.00
C PHE A 105 8.49 3.87 -8.02
N THR A 106 9.49 3.05 -7.75
CA THR A 106 10.41 2.63 -8.77
C THR A 106 9.57 1.80 -9.70
N SER A 107 9.45 2.25 -10.95
CA SER A 107 8.90 1.45 -12.04
C SER A 107 9.35 0.02 -11.79
N SER A 108 8.40 -0.88 -11.66
CA SER A 108 8.65 -2.24 -11.26
C SER A 108 9.42 -2.95 -12.36
N GLU A 109 10.72 -2.74 -12.41
CA GLU A 109 11.56 -3.69 -13.10
C GLU A 109 11.40 -5.03 -12.40
N PRO A 110 10.94 -6.05 -13.11
CA PRO A 110 10.75 -7.36 -12.51
C PRO A 110 12.09 -7.81 -11.93
N ARG A 111 12.06 -8.30 -10.70
CA ARG A 111 13.28 -8.74 -10.00
C ARG A 111 14.07 -9.70 -10.90
N PRO A 112 15.40 -9.60 -10.97
CA PRO A 112 16.22 -10.44 -11.84
C PRO A 112 15.94 -11.94 -11.74
N ALA A 113 15.61 -12.43 -10.55
CA ALA A 113 15.21 -13.82 -10.32
C ALA A 113 13.88 -14.18 -11.00
N PHE A 114 12.93 -13.26 -11.07
CA PHE A 114 11.66 -13.48 -11.77
C PHE A 114 11.85 -13.55 -13.29
N VAL A 115 12.63 -12.63 -13.84
CA VAL A 115 12.99 -12.63 -15.28
C VAL A 115 13.71 -13.91 -15.66
N LYS A 116 14.64 -14.39 -14.82
CA LYS A 116 15.36 -15.64 -15.04
C LYS A 116 14.41 -16.85 -15.06
N ARG A 117 13.44 -16.91 -14.16
CA ARG A 117 12.43 -17.99 -14.14
C ARG A 117 11.57 -17.99 -15.40
N GLN A 118 11.10 -16.81 -15.85
CA GLN A 118 10.33 -16.71 -17.08
C GLN A 118 11.13 -17.19 -18.29
N ARG A 119 12.40 -16.79 -18.43
CA ARG A 119 13.27 -17.24 -19.53
C ARG A 119 13.44 -18.75 -19.52
N LEU A 120 13.67 -19.36 -18.36
CA LEU A 120 13.80 -20.83 -18.24
C LEU A 120 12.49 -21.57 -18.57
N SER A 121 11.33 -20.98 -18.24
CA SER A 121 10.03 -21.55 -18.62
C SER A 121 9.85 -21.58 -20.13
N ILE A 122 10.12 -20.45 -20.80
CA ILE A 122 10.03 -20.32 -22.26
C ILE A 122 10.99 -21.28 -22.97
N ILE A 123 12.23 -21.42 -22.50
CA ILE A 123 13.20 -22.35 -23.07
C ILE A 123 12.68 -23.77 -22.96
N ARG A 124 12.10 -24.16 -21.83
CA ARG A 124 11.53 -25.51 -21.65
C ARG A 124 10.37 -25.77 -22.60
N GLU A 125 9.48 -24.83 -22.79
CA GLU A 125 8.35 -24.91 -23.72
C GLU A 125 8.84 -25.11 -25.18
N ILE A 126 9.88 -24.36 -25.58
CA ILE A 126 10.49 -24.53 -26.93
C ILE A 126 11.13 -25.88 -27.09
N GLU A 127 11.85 -26.38 -26.10
CA GLU A 127 12.47 -27.72 -26.14
C GLU A 127 11.44 -28.84 -26.22
N GLU A 128 10.29 -28.72 -25.57
CA GLU A 128 9.18 -29.69 -25.65
C GLU A 128 8.51 -29.66 -27.00
N THR A 129 8.28 -28.47 -27.58
CA THR A 129 7.67 -28.35 -28.92
C THR A 129 8.58 -28.90 -30.01
N THR A 130 9.88 -28.63 -29.95
CA THR A 130 10.85 -29.15 -30.93
C THR A 130 10.98 -30.68 -30.86
N LYS A 131 10.87 -31.28 -29.68
CA LYS A 131 10.86 -32.75 -29.53
C LYS A 131 9.61 -33.37 -30.14
N ASN A 132 8.46 -32.74 -30.01
CA ASN A 132 7.21 -33.25 -30.58
C ASN A 132 7.19 -33.15 -32.11
N GLU A 133 7.76 -32.08 -32.68
CA GLU A 133 7.83 -31.94 -34.15
C GLU A 133 8.81 -32.92 -34.81
N MET A 134 9.85 -33.37 -34.10
CA MET A 134 10.79 -34.37 -34.64
C MET A 134 10.22 -35.79 -34.68
N CYS A 135 9.10 -36.08 -34.04
CA CYS A 135 8.48 -37.41 -34.07
C CYS A 135 7.54 -37.62 -35.27
N ASP A 136 7.19 -36.59 -36.02
CA ASP A 136 6.22 -36.63 -37.12
C ASP A 136 6.83 -36.54 -38.53
N ILE A 137 8.13 -36.82 -38.72
CA ILE A 137 8.72 -36.89 -40.04
C ILE A 137 8.50 -38.32 -40.58
N PRO A 138 7.60 -38.55 -41.53
CA PRO A 138 7.47 -39.87 -42.16
C PRO A 138 8.72 -40.14 -42.99
N LEU A 139 9.38 -41.25 -42.73
CA LEU A 139 10.51 -41.76 -43.53
C LEU A 139 10.05 -41.94 -44.97
N PRO A 140 10.77 -41.40 -45.97
CA PRO A 140 10.45 -41.70 -47.37
C PRO A 140 10.69 -43.20 -47.63
N SER A 141 9.65 -43.90 -48.01
CA SER A 141 9.74 -45.29 -48.41
C SER A 141 10.58 -45.38 -49.70
N CYS A 142 11.74 -46.02 -49.57
CA CYS A 142 12.57 -46.38 -50.70
C CYS A 142 11.88 -47.44 -51.50
N SER A 143 11.21 -47.15 -52.64
CA SER A 143 10.75 -48.09 -53.62
C SER A 143 11.96 -48.57 -54.37
N GLN A 144 12.25 -49.87 -54.21
CA GLN A 144 13.25 -50.57 -54.98
C GLN A 144 12.79 -50.69 -56.45
N GLY A 145 13.42 -49.88 -57.31
CA GLY A 145 13.34 -50.06 -58.76
C GLY A 145 14.17 -51.27 -59.16
N ARG A 146 13.51 -52.29 -59.62
CA ARG A 146 14.16 -53.43 -60.30
C ARG A 146 14.73 -52.95 -61.65
N PHE A 147 16.02 -52.99 -61.76
CA PHE A 147 16.67 -52.96 -63.07
C PHE A 147 16.72 -54.37 -63.62
N ASN A 148 15.98 -54.62 -64.70
CA ASN A 148 16.17 -55.78 -65.59
C ASN A 148 17.27 -55.41 -66.57
N CYS A 149 18.35 -56.19 -66.56
CA CYS A 149 19.32 -56.27 -67.67
C CYS A 149 18.77 -57.25 -68.78
N GLN A 150 18.75 -56.79 -70.03
CA GLN A 150 19.07 -57.53 -71.23
C GLN A 150 19.98 -56.68 -72.08
#